data_cf0aaecbee99c3f0d1b5e72ba9106722
#
_entry.id   cf0aaecbee99c3f0d1b5e72ba9106722
#
_cell.length_a   1.000
_cell.length_b   1.000
_cell.length_c   1.000
_cell.angle_alpha   90.00
_cell.angle_beta   90.00
_cell.angle_gamma   90.00
#
_symmetry.space_group_name_H-M   'P 1'
#
loop_
_entity.id
_entity.type
_entity.pdbx_description
1 polymer ?
#
loop_
_entity_poly.entity_id
_entity_poly.type
_entity_poly.pdbx_seq_one_letter_code
_entity_poly.pdbx_strand_id
1 'polypeptide(L)'
;LCDRRQRQMCIETEQEEKYTLNVFTPTTPIDGKLFYPPLKGKIIKAYNPKEGHFGIDIQCPRNTAVSAVLDGTIVSAGYTIDYGYVIYIQHSNNNLSVYKYNSGILKNIGDKVSGGEKIAVTGWEDGKSSKQSCVAEFQLWHMGQSLDPEKYITF
;
A
#
# COMPACT_ATOMS: atom_id res chain seq x y z
N LEU A 1 16.54 -20.01 -3.63
CA LEU A 1 15.37 -19.96 -2.79
C LEU A 1 15.26 -18.64 -2.07
N CYS A 2 14.07 -18.26 -1.68
CA CYS A 2 13.84 -17.03 -0.97
C CYS A 2 14.52 -17.05 0.40
N ASP A 3 15.06 -15.91 0.82
CA ASP A 3 15.50 -15.76 2.18
C ASP A 3 14.30 -15.76 3.13
N ARG A 4 14.51 -15.62 4.44
CA ARG A 4 13.45 -15.71 5.41
C ARG A 4 12.33 -14.69 5.15
N ARG A 5 12.68 -13.47 4.79
CA ARG A 5 11.70 -12.42 4.52
C ARG A 5 10.94 -12.70 3.24
N GLN A 6 11.65 -13.05 2.20
CA GLN A 6 11.05 -13.34 0.91
C GLN A 6 10.21 -14.60 0.95
N ARG A 7 10.56 -15.56 1.80
CA ARG A 7 9.78 -16.77 1.94
C ARG A 7 8.37 -16.51 2.40
N GLN A 8 8.17 -15.51 3.24
CA GLN A 8 6.82 -15.10 3.62
C GLN A 8 6.05 -14.53 2.45
N MET A 9 6.75 -14.02 1.45
CA MET A 9 6.14 -13.40 0.28
C MET A 9 6.08 -14.34 -0.91
N CYS A 10 6.98 -15.29 -1.01
CA CYS A 10 7.08 -16.17 -2.16
C CYS A 10 6.10 -17.31 -2.16
N ILE A 11 5.83 -17.92 -1.03
CA ILE A 11 4.95 -19.07 -0.90
C ILE A 11 5.34 -20.17 -1.87
N GLU A 12 6.27 -20.98 -1.50
CA GLU A 12 6.81 -21.97 -2.40
C GLU A 12 6.24 -23.36 -2.23
N THR A 13 5.52 -23.59 -1.16
CA THR A 13 4.98 -24.91 -0.89
C THR A 13 3.48 -24.93 -1.06
N GLU A 14 2.93 -26.04 -1.48
CA GLU A 14 1.49 -26.22 -1.56
C GLU A 14 0.81 -26.00 -0.21
N GLN A 15 1.50 -26.31 0.85
CA GLN A 15 1.00 -26.13 2.19
C GLN A 15 0.81 -24.66 2.53
N GLU A 16 1.75 -23.82 2.12
CA GLU A 16 1.65 -22.38 2.33
C GLU A 16 0.54 -21.79 1.49
N GLU A 17 0.38 -22.24 0.26
CA GLU A 17 -0.73 -21.82 -0.59
C GLU A 17 -2.07 -22.16 0.02
N LYS A 18 -2.23 -23.38 0.50
CA LYS A 18 -3.45 -23.79 1.19
C LYS A 18 -3.71 -22.95 2.43
N TYR A 19 -2.66 -22.69 3.19
CA TYR A 19 -2.77 -21.88 4.37
C TYR A 19 -3.24 -20.46 4.02
N THR A 20 -2.65 -19.87 3.01
CA THR A 20 -3.03 -18.52 2.56
C THR A 20 -4.48 -18.48 2.13
N LEU A 21 -4.93 -19.44 1.34
CA LEU A 21 -6.31 -19.51 0.88
C LEU A 21 -7.30 -19.69 2.02
N ASN A 22 -6.92 -20.41 3.06
CA ASN A 22 -7.80 -20.67 4.19
C ASN A 22 -7.87 -19.52 5.19
N VAL A 23 -6.79 -18.77 5.31
CA VAL A 23 -6.70 -17.68 6.30
C VAL A 23 -7.36 -16.41 5.81
N PHE A 24 -7.33 -16.20 4.51
CA PHE A 24 -7.79 -14.93 3.94
C PHE A 24 -9.26 -15.01 3.54
N THR A 25 -10.08 -14.20 4.18
CA THR A 25 -11.47 -13.98 3.77
C THR A 25 -11.66 -12.50 3.42
N PRO A 26 -12.20 -12.19 2.25
CA PRO A 26 -12.33 -10.80 1.81
C PRO A 26 -13.24 -9.93 2.68
N THR A 27 -14.00 -10.54 3.56
CA THR A 27 -15.02 -9.84 4.33
C THR A 27 -14.59 -9.47 5.74
N THR A 28 -13.44 -9.95 6.21
CA THR A 28 -12.97 -9.67 7.56
C THR A 28 -11.76 -8.73 7.54
N PRO A 29 -11.76 -7.70 8.39
CA PRO A 29 -10.56 -6.89 8.56
C PRO A 29 -9.40 -7.77 9.05
N ILE A 30 -8.22 -7.53 8.51
CA ILE A 30 -7.03 -8.24 8.95
C ILE A 30 -6.76 -7.83 10.41
N ASP A 31 -6.58 -8.81 11.29
CA ASP A 31 -6.36 -8.62 12.73
C ASP A 31 -7.53 -7.96 13.47
N GLY A 32 -8.71 -7.93 12.88
CA GLY A 32 -9.84 -7.28 13.52
C GLY A 32 -9.69 -5.78 13.72
N LYS A 33 -8.68 -5.17 13.11
CA LYS A 33 -8.43 -3.74 13.21
C LYS A 33 -9.10 -3.00 12.08
N LEU A 34 -9.54 -1.79 12.37
CA LEU A 34 -10.07 -0.91 11.34
C LEU A 34 -8.92 -0.19 10.65
N PHE A 35 -8.95 -0.19 9.34
CA PHE A 35 -7.99 0.54 8.54
C PHE A 35 -8.35 2.01 8.44
N TYR A 36 -7.33 2.86 8.47
CA TYR A 36 -7.48 4.27 8.13
C TYR A 36 -7.35 4.42 6.62
N PRO A 37 -8.13 5.31 5.98
CA PRO A 37 -7.93 5.58 4.55
C PRO A 37 -6.56 6.22 4.33
N PRO A 38 -5.83 5.80 3.28
CA PRO A 38 -4.50 6.35 3.02
C PRO A 38 -4.52 7.81 2.60
N LEU A 39 -5.52 8.22 1.84
CA LEU A 39 -5.69 9.61 1.42
C LEU A 39 -7.13 9.83 0.96
N LYS A 40 -7.50 11.11 0.86
CA LYS A 40 -8.81 11.50 0.34
C LYS A 40 -8.71 11.73 -1.17
N GLY A 41 -9.59 11.07 -1.91
CA GLY A 41 -9.61 11.21 -3.35
C GLY A 41 -10.62 10.27 -3.99
N LYS A 42 -10.63 10.26 -5.31
CA LYS A 42 -11.53 9.43 -6.09
C LYS A 42 -10.76 8.25 -6.69
N ILE A 43 -11.25 7.05 -6.49
CA ILE A 43 -10.67 5.86 -7.12
C ILE A 43 -10.99 5.91 -8.60
N ILE A 44 -9.95 5.97 -9.44
CA ILE A 44 -10.09 6.03 -10.90
C ILE A 44 -9.67 4.74 -11.57
N LYS A 45 -8.97 3.86 -10.86
CA LYS A 45 -8.59 2.54 -11.37
C LYS A 45 -8.63 1.54 -10.23
N ALA A 46 -9.48 0.52 -10.40
CA ALA A 46 -9.68 -0.50 -9.39
C ALA A 46 -8.58 -1.57 -9.42
N TYR A 47 -8.48 -2.31 -8.33
CA TYR A 47 -7.61 -3.46 -8.22
C TYR A 47 -7.98 -4.49 -9.30
N ASN A 48 -6.99 -4.90 -10.10
CA ASN A 48 -7.17 -5.90 -11.15
C ASN A 48 -5.86 -6.66 -11.37
N PRO A 49 -5.60 -7.69 -10.56
CA PRO A 49 -4.34 -8.43 -10.66
C PRO A 49 -4.18 -9.19 -11.97
N LYS A 50 -5.28 -9.52 -12.65
CA LYS A 50 -5.22 -10.19 -13.95
C LYS A 50 -4.60 -9.29 -15.02
N GLU A 51 -4.77 -7.99 -14.90
CA GLU A 51 -4.17 -7.00 -15.79
C GLU A 51 -2.89 -6.39 -15.22
N GLY A 52 -2.36 -6.95 -14.13
CA GLY A 52 -1.12 -6.48 -13.52
C GLY A 52 -1.29 -5.25 -12.64
N HIS A 53 -2.51 -4.87 -12.29
CA HIS A 53 -2.75 -3.75 -11.39
C HIS A 53 -3.02 -4.27 -9.97
N PHE A 54 -2.00 -4.20 -9.13
CA PHE A 54 -2.00 -4.82 -7.80
C PHE A 54 -2.45 -3.87 -6.69
N GLY A 55 -2.99 -2.75 -7.03
CA GLY A 55 -3.50 -1.77 -6.08
C GLY A 55 -4.64 -0.97 -6.69
N ILE A 56 -4.87 0.20 -6.14
CA ILE A 56 -5.86 1.14 -6.65
C ILE A 56 -5.18 2.48 -6.97
N ASP A 57 -5.67 3.14 -8.01
CA ASP A 57 -5.23 4.48 -8.34
C ASP A 57 -6.27 5.48 -7.84
N ILE A 58 -5.80 6.48 -7.12
CA ILE A 58 -6.65 7.49 -6.48
C ILE A 58 -6.28 8.86 -7.04
N GLN A 59 -7.25 9.52 -7.65
CA GLN A 59 -7.09 10.89 -8.10
C GLN A 59 -7.36 11.84 -6.93
N CYS A 60 -6.47 12.77 -6.73
CA CYS A 60 -6.54 13.71 -5.61
C CYS A 60 -5.91 15.05 -5.98
N PRO A 61 -6.21 16.11 -5.22
CA PRO A 61 -5.47 17.37 -5.37
C PRO A 61 -3.99 17.17 -5.04
N ARG A 62 -3.13 17.97 -5.64
CA ARG A 62 -1.71 17.99 -5.28
C ARG A 62 -1.55 18.39 -3.82
N ASN A 63 -0.48 17.90 -3.19
CA ASN A 63 -0.18 18.16 -1.79
C ASN A 63 -1.22 17.60 -0.81
N THR A 64 -1.94 16.56 -1.23
CA THR A 64 -2.81 15.81 -0.32
C THR A 64 -1.95 14.98 0.62
N ALA A 65 -2.29 15.01 1.90
CA ALA A 65 -1.58 14.21 2.89
C ALA A 65 -1.89 12.72 2.69
N VAL A 66 -0.83 11.91 2.75
CA VAL A 66 -0.94 10.45 2.72
C VAL A 66 -0.68 9.94 4.14
N SER A 67 -1.55 9.07 4.63
CA SER A 67 -1.50 8.56 5.99
C SER A 67 -1.28 7.05 6.00
N ALA A 68 -0.61 6.56 7.04
CA ALA A 68 -0.47 5.13 7.26
C ALA A 68 -1.85 4.50 7.52
N VAL A 69 -2.12 3.38 6.89
CA VAL A 69 -3.43 2.70 7.05
C VAL A 69 -3.56 1.96 8.36
N LEU A 70 -2.45 1.57 8.96
CA LEU A 70 -2.35 0.87 10.24
C LEU A 70 -1.04 1.25 10.91
N ASP A 71 -0.93 0.93 12.19
CA ASP A 71 0.36 1.01 12.89
C ASP A 71 1.39 0.12 12.20
N GLY A 72 2.62 0.57 12.13
CA GLY A 72 3.67 -0.21 11.50
C GLY A 72 5.02 0.47 11.55
N THR A 73 5.95 -0.09 10.77
CA THR A 73 7.32 0.42 10.66
C THR A 73 7.65 0.67 9.20
N ILE A 74 8.26 1.80 8.92
CA ILE A 74 8.73 2.13 7.57
C ILE A 74 9.89 1.21 7.23
N VAL A 75 9.71 0.32 6.26
CA VAL A 75 10.76 -0.63 5.86
C VAL A 75 11.45 -0.22 4.57
N SER A 76 10.84 0.67 3.79
CA SER A 76 11.46 1.24 2.61
C SER A 76 10.87 2.62 2.35
N ALA A 77 11.71 3.57 1.96
CA ALA A 77 11.29 4.92 1.62
C ALA A 77 12.33 5.53 0.71
N GLY A 78 11.95 5.96 -0.48
CA GLY A 78 12.89 6.55 -1.41
C GLY A 78 12.26 6.94 -2.72
N TYR A 79 13.08 7.58 -3.57
CA TYR A 79 12.68 8.05 -4.87
C TYR A 79 12.97 7.00 -5.95
N THR A 80 12.01 6.81 -6.83
CA THR A 80 12.17 5.98 -8.03
C THR A 80 11.80 6.79 -9.26
N ILE A 81 12.41 6.46 -10.40
CA ILE A 81 12.12 7.15 -11.65
C ILE A 81 10.69 6.87 -12.12
N ASP A 82 10.22 5.63 -11.92
CA ASP A 82 8.94 5.19 -12.45
C ASP A 82 7.75 5.55 -11.56
N TYR A 83 7.96 5.69 -10.24
CA TYR A 83 6.86 5.81 -9.28
C TYR A 83 7.00 7.00 -8.33
N GLY A 84 7.98 7.88 -8.57
CA GLY A 84 8.23 8.99 -7.67
C GLY A 84 8.71 8.50 -6.31
N TYR A 85 8.31 9.20 -5.24
CA TYR A 85 8.62 8.75 -3.89
C TYR A 85 7.68 7.63 -3.48
N VAL A 86 8.24 6.55 -2.99
CA VAL A 86 7.52 5.32 -2.62
C VAL A 86 7.83 4.99 -1.16
N ILE A 87 6.80 4.63 -0.41
CA ILE A 87 6.93 4.17 0.98
C ILE A 87 6.35 2.77 1.09
N TYR A 88 7.04 1.90 1.84
CA TYR A 88 6.57 0.58 2.23
C TYR A 88 6.48 0.55 3.75
N ILE A 89 5.33 0.17 4.27
CA ILE A 89 5.11 0.03 5.71
C ILE A 89 4.79 -1.43 6.02
N GLN A 90 5.57 -2.00 6.94
CA GLN A 90 5.31 -3.33 7.47
C GLN A 90 4.42 -3.22 8.69
N HIS A 91 3.30 -3.91 8.64
CA HIS A 91 2.34 -4.01 9.75
C HIS A 91 2.43 -5.37 10.42
N SER A 92 1.64 -5.59 11.44
CA SER A 92 1.55 -6.90 12.10
C SER A 92 0.93 -7.95 11.16
N ASN A 93 1.12 -9.24 11.48
CA ASN A 93 0.58 -10.38 10.76
C ASN A 93 0.92 -10.41 9.28
N ASN A 94 2.17 -10.02 8.94
CA ASN A 94 2.67 -10.08 7.57
C ASN A 94 1.87 -9.23 6.58
N ASN A 95 1.33 -8.12 7.05
CA ASN A 95 0.67 -7.14 6.19
C ASN A 95 1.67 -6.07 5.78
N LEU A 96 1.57 -5.66 4.54
CA LEU A 96 2.42 -4.62 3.96
C LEU A 96 1.54 -3.64 3.20
N SER A 97 1.77 -2.36 3.39
CA SER A 97 1.12 -1.32 2.58
C SER A 97 2.17 -0.56 1.76
N VAL A 98 1.80 -0.19 0.56
CA VAL A 98 2.68 0.50 -0.40
C VAL A 98 1.98 1.75 -0.90
N TYR A 99 2.73 2.86 -0.89
CA TYR A 99 2.23 4.18 -1.27
C TYR A 99 3.15 4.76 -2.34
N LYS A 100 2.65 4.94 -3.56
CA LYS A 100 3.43 5.38 -4.71
C LYS A 100 2.97 6.74 -5.23
N TYR A 101 3.81 7.36 -6.04
CA TYR A 101 3.57 8.63 -6.73
C TYR A 101 3.47 9.82 -5.77
N ASN A 102 4.24 9.77 -4.68
CA ASN A 102 4.33 10.90 -3.78
C ASN A 102 5.35 11.92 -4.29
N SER A 103 5.13 13.18 -3.97
CA SER A 103 6.09 14.26 -4.26
C SER A 103 7.11 14.42 -3.14
N GLY A 104 6.82 13.89 -1.96
CA GLY A 104 7.73 13.97 -0.82
C GLY A 104 7.38 12.97 0.26
N ILE A 105 8.35 12.68 1.10
CA ILE A 105 8.26 11.74 2.21
C ILE A 105 8.51 12.48 3.52
N LEU A 106 7.71 12.21 4.54
CA LEU A 106 7.79 12.84 5.85
C LEU A 106 8.45 11.97 6.91
N LYS A 107 8.77 10.72 6.58
CA LYS A 107 9.32 9.72 7.50
C LYS A 107 10.56 9.07 6.91
N ASN A 108 11.35 8.45 7.77
CA ASN A 108 12.56 7.73 7.38
C ASN A 108 12.41 6.23 7.57
N ILE A 109 13.26 5.45 6.88
CA ILE A 109 13.33 4.01 7.09
C ILE A 109 13.64 3.73 8.56
N GLY A 110 12.89 2.82 9.14
CA GLY A 110 13.00 2.47 10.55
C GLY A 110 12.06 3.20 11.48
N ASP A 111 11.42 4.28 11.02
CA ASP A 111 10.46 5.00 11.84
C ASP A 111 9.22 4.15 12.10
N LYS A 112 8.72 4.23 13.34
CA LYS A 112 7.45 3.65 13.70
C LYS A 112 6.36 4.68 13.48
N VAL A 113 5.26 4.25 12.89
CA VAL A 113 4.12 5.12 12.60
C VAL A 113 2.84 4.52 13.16
N SER A 114 1.91 5.39 13.52
CA SER A 114 0.57 4.99 13.94
C SER A 114 -0.39 5.09 12.77
N GLY A 115 -1.43 4.25 12.78
CA GLY A 115 -2.49 4.36 11.79
C GLY A 115 -3.09 5.76 11.79
N GLY A 116 -3.28 6.33 10.60
CA GLY A 116 -3.74 7.71 10.44
C GLY A 116 -2.64 8.77 10.50
N GLU A 117 -1.41 8.41 10.83
CA GLU A 117 -0.31 9.36 10.88
C GLU A 117 0.16 9.72 9.46
N LYS A 118 0.43 11.01 9.23
CA LYS A 118 0.92 11.48 7.92
C LYS A 118 2.32 10.97 7.65
N ILE A 119 2.51 10.38 6.47
CA ILE A 119 3.79 9.78 6.07
C ILE A 119 4.36 10.39 4.80
N ALA A 120 3.52 10.98 3.96
CA ALA A 120 3.95 11.53 2.67
C ALA A 120 2.94 12.57 2.18
N VAL A 121 3.27 13.18 1.04
CA VAL A 121 2.39 14.10 0.31
C VAL A 121 2.35 13.71 -1.16
N THR A 122 1.17 13.80 -1.75
CA THR A 122 0.97 13.52 -3.17
C THR A 122 1.49 14.64 -4.05
N GLY A 123 1.61 14.38 -5.35
CA GLY A 123 1.94 15.41 -6.31
C GLY A 123 3.17 15.15 -7.16
N TRP A 124 3.62 13.90 -7.24
CA TRP A 124 4.72 13.55 -8.14
C TRP A 124 4.30 13.83 -9.59
N GLU A 125 5.18 14.52 -10.32
CA GLU A 125 4.92 14.85 -11.70
C GLU A 125 5.48 13.79 -12.63
N ASP A 126 4.57 13.08 -13.29
CA ASP A 126 4.92 12.11 -14.32
C ASP A 126 4.80 12.69 -15.75
N GLY A 127 4.57 13.98 -15.86
CA GLY A 127 4.31 14.65 -17.14
C GLY A 127 2.90 14.43 -17.69
N LYS A 128 2.08 13.63 -17.01
CA LYS A 128 0.71 13.32 -17.43
C LYS A 128 -0.34 13.94 -16.53
N SER A 129 0.04 14.34 -15.33
CA SER A 129 -0.87 14.94 -14.36
C SER A 129 -1.14 16.39 -14.68
N SER A 130 -2.36 16.85 -14.40
CA SER A 130 -2.69 18.27 -14.54
C SER A 130 -2.03 19.09 -13.43
N LYS A 131 -2.00 20.42 -13.59
CA LYS A 131 -1.47 21.30 -12.55
C LYS A 131 -2.23 21.23 -11.24
N GLN A 132 -3.48 20.78 -11.25
CA GLN A 132 -4.38 20.83 -10.10
C GLN A 132 -4.61 19.47 -9.44
N SER A 133 -4.38 18.40 -10.16
CA SER A 133 -4.62 17.06 -9.62
C SER A 133 -3.49 16.11 -9.98
N CYS A 134 -3.38 15.06 -9.19
CA CYS A 134 -2.41 14.00 -9.40
C CYS A 134 -3.06 12.66 -9.09
N VAL A 135 -2.33 11.59 -9.38
CA VAL A 135 -2.78 10.23 -9.11
C VAL A 135 -1.79 9.60 -8.13
N ALA A 136 -2.32 8.99 -7.09
CA ALA A 136 -1.55 8.18 -6.15
C ALA A 136 -1.95 6.72 -6.31
N GLU A 137 -1.02 5.82 -6.10
CA GLU A 137 -1.32 4.38 -6.09
C GLU A 137 -1.14 3.85 -4.68
N PHE A 138 -2.10 3.05 -4.23
CA PHE A 138 -2.05 2.38 -2.94
C PHE A 138 -2.18 0.88 -3.15
N GLN A 139 -1.31 0.10 -2.49
CA GLN A 139 -1.34 -1.36 -2.53
C GLN A 139 -1.40 -1.90 -1.11
N LEU A 140 -2.13 -2.99 -0.95
CA LEU A 140 -2.21 -3.73 0.30
C LEU A 140 -1.83 -5.18 0.04
N TRP A 141 -0.89 -5.70 0.83
CA TRP A 141 -0.37 -7.06 0.68
C TRP A 141 -0.49 -7.82 1.99
N HIS A 142 -0.80 -9.10 1.89
CA HIS A 142 -0.83 -10.01 3.04
C HIS A 142 -0.11 -11.30 2.67
N MET A 143 0.92 -11.65 3.44
CA MET A 143 1.70 -12.87 3.21
C MET A 143 2.18 -13.04 1.77
N GLY A 144 2.60 -11.94 1.15
CA GLY A 144 3.11 -11.95 -0.21
C GLY A 144 2.06 -11.95 -1.31
N GLN A 145 0.78 -11.84 -0.96
CA GLN A 145 -0.30 -11.74 -1.93
C GLN A 145 -0.95 -10.37 -1.89
N SER A 146 -1.20 -9.80 -3.06
CA SER A 146 -1.90 -8.53 -3.15
C SER A 146 -3.38 -8.72 -2.80
N LEU A 147 -3.95 -7.70 -2.18
CA LEU A 147 -5.35 -7.68 -1.76
C LEU A 147 -6.04 -6.51 -2.44
N ASP A 148 -7.35 -6.65 -2.64
CA ASP A 148 -8.18 -5.54 -3.09
C ASP A 148 -8.41 -4.57 -1.93
N PRO A 149 -7.81 -3.37 -1.95
CA PRO A 149 -7.94 -2.43 -0.84
C PRO A 149 -9.37 -2.02 -0.53
N GLU A 150 -10.24 -1.98 -1.54
CA GLU A 150 -11.63 -1.57 -1.36
C GLU A 150 -12.44 -2.54 -0.49
N LYS A 151 -11.96 -3.78 -0.33
CA LYS A 151 -12.62 -4.78 0.52
C LYS A 151 -12.29 -4.59 2.00
N TYR A 152 -11.28 -3.79 2.33
CA TYR A 152 -10.79 -3.62 3.70
C TYR A 152 -10.88 -2.19 4.19
N ILE A 153 -10.83 -1.22 3.29
CA ILE A 153 -10.72 0.20 3.61
C ILE A 153 -11.90 0.92 2.99
N THR A 154 -12.54 1.78 3.77
CA THR A 154 -13.55 2.70 3.26
C THR A 154 -12.85 3.97 2.82
N PHE A 155 -12.99 4.28 1.56
CA PHE A 155 -12.37 5.45 0.95
C PHE A 155 -13.34 6.62 0.84
#